data_f25a3d33d7b2c17d8232112998f0a497
#
_entry.id   f25a3d33d7b2c17d8232112998f0a497
#
_cell.length_a   1.000
_cell.length_b   1.000
_cell.length_c   1.000
_cell.angle_alpha   90.00
_cell.angle_beta   90.00
_cell.angle_gamma   90.00
#
_symmetry.space_group_name_H-M   'P 1'
#
loop_
_entity.id
_entity.type
_entity.pdbx_description
1 polymer ?
#
loop_
_entity_poly.entity_id
_entity_poly.type
_entity_poly.pdbx_seq_one_letter_code
_entity_poly.pdbx_strand_id
1 'polypeptide(L)'
;MIQTIRKAWGIPELRKKIIFTALILLIFRIGNAIPVPYVDTGLLNDYIKQLSTTVLGLYNVMSGGAFAEATVFALGVQPYINSSIIIQLLTIAIPALERLAREGGEEGKKKIQSITRYATVAIAILQGWGYYMLMKNYGILTNTGVWAALVIIASFIAGSSFVMWMGEQITEFGIGNGISIILFAGILSRVPSMVSSGHSYIVSNPTKWWAVVLVVLGILALIVLVTWVNGAERRIPVQYAKRQVGRKMYGGQASTLPMKVNMSGVLPIIFAQSIAMIPSTIAAFCKQPAEGTFWYGFLNAIDTKSVLYMIFYFLMIIGFSYFYSTIQFNPIEISNNLKKNGGFIPGFRPGKPTADFIKKVLNKVTLFGAIYLGIVAILPLIIGKAVNNAALSIGGTSVIIVVGVALETVQALESQMLMRQYKGFLE
;
A
#
# COMPACT_ATOMS: atom_id res chain seq x y z
N MET A 1 -17.85 5.20 11.03
CA MET A 1 -16.76 4.32 11.44
C MET A 1 -16.98 3.68 12.82
N ILE A 2 -17.03 4.43 13.93
CA ILE A 2 -17.21 3.85 15.28
C ILE A 2 -18.52 3.06 15.39
N GLN A 3 -19.62 3.59 14.84
CA GLN A 3 -20.91 2.89 14.81
C GLN A 3 -20.87 1.60 13.99
N THR A 4 -20.14 1.60 12.86
CA THR A 4 -19.95 0.43 11.99
C THR A 4 -19.20 -0.67 12.73
N ILE A 5 -18.09 -0.33 13.40
CA ILE A 5 -17.31 -1.26 14.22
C ILE A 5 -18.16 -1.82 15.37
N ARG A 6 -18.93 -0.97 16.07
CA ARG A 6 -19.82 -1.39 17.15
C ARG A 6 -20.92 -2.35 16.67
N LYS A 7 -21.52 -2.10 15.50
CA LYS A 7 -22.51 -3.01 14.87
C LYS A 7 -21.86 -4.33 14.44
N ALA A 8 -20.67 -4.27 13.83
CA ALA A 8 -19.93 -5.46 13.43
C ALA A 8 -19.55 -6.34 14.62
N TRP A 9 -19.22 -5.74 15.78
CA TRP A 9 -18.92 -6.47 17.00
C TRP A 9 -20.12 -7.29 17.54
N GLY A 10 -21.35 -6.83 17.29
CA GLY A 10 -22.57 -7.55 17.63
C GLY A 10 -22.79 -8.83 16.83
N ILE A 11 -22.10 -9.01 15.69
CA ILE A 11 -22.23 -10.18 14.82
C ILE A 11 -21.12 -11.19 15.18
N PRO A 12 -21.46 -12.41 15.70
CA PRO A 12 -20.45 -13.34 16.23
C PRO A 12 -19.34 -13.73 15.27
N GLU A 13 -19.65 -13.89 13.97
CA GLU A 13 -18.66 -14.26 12.97
C GLU A 13 -17.73 -13.10 12.60
N LEU A 14 -18.24 -11.87 12.51
CA LEU A 14 -17.41 -10.69 12.27
C LEU A 14 -16.52 -10.40 13.48
N ARG A 15 -17.05 -10.61 14.70
CA ARG A 15 -16.25 -10.51 15.92
C ARG A 15 -15.08 -11.50 15.91
N LYS A 16 -15.28 -12.76 15.48
CA LYS A 16 -14.20 -13.76 15.34
C LYS A 16 -13.12 -13.26 14.36
N LYS A 17 -13.52 -12.72 13.21
CA LYS A 17 -12.59 -12.16 12.22
C LYS A 17 -11.80 -10.95 12.76
N ILE A 18 -12.45 -10.05 13.50
CA ILE A 18 -11.81 -8.89 14.12
C ILE A 18 -10.76 -9.36 15.15
N ILE A 19 -11.14 -10.31 16.03
CA ILE A 19 -10.25 -10.87 17.05
C ILE A 19 -9.07 -11.59 16.39
N PHE A 20 -9.31 -12.38 15.34
CA PHE A 20 -8.26 -13.06 14.59
C PHE A 20 -7.25 -12.09 13.99
N THR A 21 -7.74 -11.02 13.34
CA THR A 21 -6.89 -9.96 12.78
C THR A 21 -6.06 -9.29 13.88
N ALA A 22 -6.69 -8.93 15.00
CA ALA A 22 -6.00 -8.31 16.14
C ALA A 22 -4.92 -9.23 16.75
N LEU A 23 -5.19 -10.53 16.83
CA LEU A 23 -4.23 -11.52 17.35
C LEU A 23 -3.01 -11.63 16.43
N ILE A 24 -3.20 -11.68 15.10
CA ILE A 24 -2.08 -11.69 14.15
C ILE A 24 -1.26 -10.41 14.23
N LEU A 25 -1.90 -9.24 14.38
CA LEU A 25 -1.20 -7.97 14.56
C LEU A 25 -0.40 -7.93 15.85
N LEU A 26 -0.89 -8.56 16.92
CA LEU A 26 -0.15 -8.71 18.16
C LEU A 26 1.10 -9.59 17.97
N ILE A 27 0.98 -10.72 17.28
CA ILE A 27 2.12 -11.58 16.92
C ILE A 27 3.14 -10.80 16.07
N PHE A 28 2.67 -10.04 15.08
CA PHE A 28 3.53 -9.17 14.27
C PHE A 28 4.27 -8.14 15.15
N ARG A 29 3.62 -7.58 16.13
CA ARG A 29 4.24 -6.61 17.04
C ARG A 29 5.28 -7.25 17.95
N ILE A 30 5.03 -8.46 18.46
CA ILE A 30 6.01 -9.22 19.25
C ILE A 30 7.25 -9.54 18.40
N GLY A 31 7.07 -10.00 17.16
CA GLY A 31 8.20 -10.30 16.28
C GLY A 31 9.04 -9.07 15.92
N ASN A 32 8.44 -7.88 15.88
CA ASN A 32 9.16 -6.62 15.70
C ASN A 32 10.02 -6.22 16.92
N ALA A 33 9.90 -6.89 18.04
CA ALA A 33 10.69 -6.64 19.25
C ALA A 33 11.84 -7.65 19.41
N ILE A 34 11.97 -8.66 18.53
CA ILE A 34 12.99 -9.71 18.63
C ILE A 34 14.16 -9.36 17.71
N PRO A 35 15.30 -8.88 18.22
CA PRO A 35 16.46 -8.56 17.40
C PRO A 35 17.15 -9.83 16.88
N VAL A 36 17.76 -9.73 15.71
CA VAL A 36 18.56 -10.80 15.13
C VAL A 36 19.91 -10.88 15.86
N PRO A 37 20.43 -12.07 16.16
CA PRO A 37 21.73 -12.22 16.84
C PRO A 37 22.88 -11.65 15.98
N TYR A 38 23.99 -11.34 16.64
CA TYR A 38 25.23 -10.80 16.05
C TYR A 38 25.13 -9.37 15.48
N VAL A 39 24.09 -8.62 15.79
CA VAL A 39 23.92 -7.22 15.37
C VAL A 39 23.90 -6.29 16.58
N ASP A 40 24.67 -5.20 16.51
CA ASP A 40 24.59 -4.13 17.49
C ASP A 40 23.44 -3.17 17.12
N THR A 41 22.31 -3.35 17.81
CA THR A 41 21.10 -2.56 17.57
C THR A 41 21.25 -1.08 17.90
N GLY A 42 22.14 -0.74 18.86
CA GLY A 42 22.40 0.65 19.24
C GLY A 42 23.08 1.42 18.12
N LEU A 43 24.21 0.89 17.61
CA LEU A 43 24.94 1.49 16.48
C LEU A 43 24.07 1.59 15.23
N LEU A 44 23.29 0.53 14.95
CA LEU A 44 22.38 0.53 13.79
C LEU A 44 21.30 1.59 13.90
N ASN A 45 20.66 1.73 15.06
CA ASN A 45 19.60 2.72 15.28
C ASN A 45 20.12 4.14 15.10
N ASP A 46 21.32 4.44 15.61
CA ASP A 46 21.93 5.77 15.44
C ASP A 46 22.31 6.04 13.99
N TYR A 47 22.80 5.02 13.27
CA TYR A 47 23.06 5.12 11.83
C TYR A 47 21.78 5.37 11.02
N ILE A 48 20.71 4.64 11.27
CA ILE A 48 19.43 4.80 10.58
C ILE A 48 18.76 6.13 10.92
N LYS A 49 18.92 6.65 12.15
CA LYS A 49 18.45 8.01 12.51
C LYS A 49 19.14 9.10 11.67
N GLN A 50 20.43 8.98 11.42
CA GLN A 50 21.16 9.92 10.55
C GLN A 50 20.64 9.86 9.10
N LEU A 51 20.25 8.67 8.64
CA LEU A 51 19.71 8.41 7.31
C LEU A 51 18.18 8.46 7.24
N SER A 52 17.53 9.05 8.23
CA SER A 52 16.07 9.10 8.32
C SER A 52 15.39 9.81 7.14
N THR A 53 16.11 10.68 6.41
CA THR A 53 15.62 11.34 5.18
C THR A 53 15.82 10.53 3.91
N THR A 54 16.50 9.38 3.99
CA THR A 54 16.80 8.53 2.84
C THR A 54 15.78 7.41 2.69
N VAL A 55 15.97 6.59 1.66
CA VAL A 55 15.18 5.38 1.41
C VAL A 55 15.19 4.44 2.63
N LEU A 56 16.30 4.32 3.34
CA LEU A 56 16.42 3.49 4.55
C LEU A 56 15.49 3.97 5.67
N GLY A 57 15.32 5.29 5.81
CA GLY A 57 14.33 5.86 6.72
C GLY A 57 12.90 5.48 6.35
N LEU A 58 12.55 5.46 5.06
CA LEU A 58 11.24 5.00 4.59
C LEU A 58 11.02 3.52 4.86
N TYR A 59 12.02 2.66 4.61
CA TYR A 59 11.97 1.24 5.00
C TYR A 59 11.67 1.08 6.49
N ASN A 60 12.36 1.85 7.33
CA ASN A 60 12.17 1.82 8.76
C ASN A 60 10.76 2.26 9.19
N VAL A 61 10.14 3.22 8.49
CA VAL A 61 8.76 3.62 8.73
C VAL A 61 7.79 2.51 8.35
N MET A 62 7.95 1.91 7.18
CA MET A 62 7.06 0.85 6.67
C MET A 62 7.17 -0.45 7.48
N SER A 63 8.35 -0.76 8.03
CA SER A 63 8.55 -1.91 8.93
C SER A 63 8.11 -1.63 10.38
N GLY A 64 7.64 -0.40 10.70
CA GLY A 64 7.24 -0.05 12.05
C GLY A 64 8.40 0.11 13.04
N GLY A 65 9.62 0.41 12.56
CA GLY A 65 10.84 0.52 13.38
C GLY A 65 11.70 -0.73 13.38
N ALA A 66 11.19 -1.85 12.91
CA ALA A 66 11.88 -3.14 12.89
C ALA A 66 13.20 -3.11 12.11
N PHE A 67 13.28 -2.27 11.07
CA PHE A 67 14.50 -2.11 10.27
C PHE A 67 15.65 -1.46 11.06
N ALA A 68 15.39 -0.40 11.84
CA ALA A 68 16.42 0.28 12.63
C ALA A 68 16.92 -0.57 13.83
N GLU A 69 16.17 -1.57 14.24
CA GLU A 69 16.50 -2.48 15.33
C GLU A 69 16.98 -3.85 14.84
N ALA A 70 17.14 -4.03 13.52
CA ALA A 70 17.50 -5.32 12.88
C ALA A 70 16.73 -6.50 13.47
N THR A 71 15.42 -6.37 13.62
CA THR A 71 14.59 -7.44 14.15
C THR A 71 14.35 -8.53 13.11
N VAL A 72 13.81 -9.67 13.52
CA VAL A 72 13.47 -10.78 12.62
C VAL A 72 12.55 -10.31 11.49
N PHE A 73 11.68 -9.31 11.74
CA PHE A 73 10.78 -8.74 10.74
C PHE A 73 11.31 -7.44 10.10
N ALA A 74 12.64 -7.20 10.13
CA ALA A 74 13.23 -5.97 9.59
C ALA A 74 12.89 -5.71 8.12
N LEU A 75 12.82 -6.73 7.27
CA LEU A 75 12.40 -6.59 5.87
C LEU A 75 10.88 -6.40 5.72
N GLY A 76 10.09 -6.74 6.74
CA GLY A 76 8.64 -6.60 6.76
C GLY A 76 7.96 -7.25 5.56
N VAL A 77 6.97 -6.56 5.00
CA VAL A 77 6.20 -6.98 3.80
C VAL A 77 6.82 -6.53 2.47
N GLN A 78 7.95 -5.81 2.49
CA GLN A 78 8.56 -5.24 1.28
C GLN A 78 8.92 -6.29 0.20
N PRO A 79 9.56 -7.43 0.53
CA PRO A 79 9.84 -8.46 -0.48
C PRO A 79 8.58 -8.97 -1.16
N TYR A 80 7.48 -9.12 -0.42
CA TYR A 80 6.20 -9.54 -0.98
C TYR A 80 5.57 -8.48 -1.89
N ILE A 81 5.60 -7.20 -1.49
CA ILE A 81 5.08 -6.11 -2.32
C ILE A 81 5.83 -6.06 -3.64
N ASN A 82 7.17 -6.07 -3.61
CA ASN A 82 8.01 -6.05 -4.80
C ASN A 82 7.72 -7.25 -5.72
N SER A 83 7.62 -8.45 -5.14
CA SER A 83 7.28 -9.68 -5.84
C SER A 83 5.90 -9.60 -6.49
N SER A 84 4.90 -9.15 -5.74
CA SER A 84 3.52 -9.01 -6.24
C SER A 84 3.44 -8.05 -7.43
N ILE A 85 4.17 -6.91 -7.36
CA ILE A 85 4.24 -5.96 -8.48
C ILE A 85 4.87 -6.61 -9.70
N ILE A 86 6.02 -7.27 -9.52
CA ILE A 86 6.74 -7.92 -10.62
C ILE A 86 5.86 -8.98 -11.28
N ILE A 87 5.22 -9.84 -10.50
CA ILE A 87 4.36 -10.90 -11.03
C ILE A 87 3.11 -10.33 -11.71
N GLN A 88 2.52 -9.26 -11.17
CA GLN A 88 1.39 -8.59 -11.82
C GLN A 88 1.78 -7.97 -13.17
N LEU A 89 2.95 -7.33 -13.27
CA LEU A 89 3.47 -6.81 -14.52
C LEU A 89 3.77 -7.95 -15.53
N LEU A 90 4.38 -9.03 -15.06
CA LEU A 90 4.67 -10.21 -15.88
C LEU A 90 3.39 -10.91 -16.35
N THR A 91 2.31 -10.89 -15.55
CA THR A 91 1.02 -11.46 -15.93
C THR A 91 0.42 -10.74 -17.15
N ILE A 92 0.77 -9.47 -17.37
CA ILE A 92 0.33 -8.72 -18.57
C ILE A 92 1.32 -8.90 -19.71
N ALA A 93 2.62 -8.98 -19.43
CA ALA A 93 3.68 -9.07 -20.42
C ALA A 93 3.80 -10.47 -21.03
N ILE A 94 3.50 -11.52 -20.27
CA ILE A 94 3.66 -12.92 -20.67
C ILE A 94 2.30 -13.56 -20.93
N PRO A 95 1.97 -13.92 -22.21
CA PRO A 95 0.67 -14.48 -22.58
C PRO A 95 0.29 -15.76 -21.80
N ALA A 96 1.27 -16.58 -21.42
CA ALA A 96 1.03 -17.78 -20.63
C ALA A 96 0.51 -17.47 -19.22
N LEU A 97 1.05 -16.44 -18.56
CA LEU A 97 0.60 -15.97 -17.25
C LEU A 97 -0.74 -15.23 -17.35
N GLU A 98 -0.97 -14.49 -18.45
CA GLU A 98 -2.25 -13.84 -18.71
C GLU A 98 -3.39 -14.85 -18.83
N ARG A 99 -3.20 -15.93 -19.61
CA ARG A 99 -4.17 -17.03 -19.73
C ARG A 99 -4.42 -17.67 -18.37
N LEU A 100 -3.37 -17.93 -17.60
CA LEU A 100 -3.49 -18.52 -16.26
C LEU A 100 -4.31 -17.62 -15.32
N ALA A 101 -4.16 -16.29 -15.43
CA ALA A 101 -4.87 -15.33 -14.60
C ALA A 101 -6.36 -15.19 -14.99
N ARG A 102 -6.66 -15.20 -16.30
CA ARG A 102 -8.01 -14.94 -16.82
C ARG A 102 -8.84 -16.19 -17.03
N GLU A 103 -8.22 -17.26 -17.53
CA GLU A 103 -8.91 -18.50 -17.91
C GLU A 103 -8.79 -19.60 -16.85
N GLY A 104 -7.76 -19.53 -16.00
CA GLY A 104 -7.47 -20.56 -14.99
C GLY A 104 -8.40 -20.57 -13.78
N GLY A 105 -9.36 -19.63 -13.67
CA GLY A 105 -10.31 -19.57 -12.55
C GLY A 105 -9.60 -19.52 -11.18
N GLU A 106 -10.12 -20.28 -10.20
CA GLU A 106 -9.55 -20.34 -8.84
C GLU A 106 -8.19 -21.08 -8.80
N GLU A 107 -7.98 -22.10 -9.65
CA GLU A 107 -6.70 -22.80 -9.72
C GLU A 107 -5.60 -21.92 -10.32
N GLY A 108 -5.95 -21.12 -11.34
CA GLY A 108 -5.01 -20.17 -11.94
C GLY A 108 -4.57 -19.11 -10.94
N LYS A 109 -5.49 -18.57 -10.15
CA LYS A 109 -5.18 -17.60 -9.09
C LYS A 109 -4.25 -18.21 -8.04
N LYS A 110 -4.51 -19.45 -7.58
CA LYS A 110 -3.65 -20.16 -6.62
C LYS A 110 -2.24 -20.40 -7.18
N LYS A 111 -2.10 -20.74 -8.47
CA LYS A 111 -0.79 -20.90 -9.11
C LYS A 111 0.00 -19.58 -9.16
N ILE A 112 -0.66 -18.47 -9.53
CA ILE A 112 -0.04 -17.13 -9.53
C ILE A 112 0.39 -16.74 -8.12
N GLN A 113 -0.44 -17.00 -7.12
CA GLN A 113 -0.10 -16.76 -5.72
C GLN A 113 1.12 -17.58 -5.28
N SER A 114 1.22 -18.85 -5.69
CA SER A 114 2.39 -19.68 -5.41
C SER A 114 3.66 -19.14 -6.07
N ILE A 115 3.58 -18.69 -7.33
CA ILE A 115 4.70 -18.05 -8.03
C ILE A 115 5.13 -16.77 -7.27
N THR A 116 4.19 -15.97 -6.82
CA THR A 116 4.45 -14.76 -6.02
C THR A 116 5.16 -15.10 -4.71
N ARG A 117 4.80 -16.18 -4.02
CA ARG A 117 5.48 -16.65 -2.79
C ARG A 117 6.93 -17.04 -3.07
N TYR A 118 7.20 -17.81 -4.13
CA TYR A 118 8.59 -18.18 -4.50
C TYR A 118 9.42 -16.94 -4.87
N ALA A 119 8.84 -16.03 -5.66
CA ALA A 119 9.51 -14.78 -6.00
C ALA A 119 9.77 -13.90 -4.75
N THR A 120 8.88 -13.92 -3.76
CA THR A 120 9.05 -13.22 -2.48
C THR A 120 10.26 -13.74 -1.74
N VAL A 121 10.44 -15.06 -1.66
CA VAL A 121 11.60 -15.67 -1.00
C VAL A 121 12.90 -15.29 -1.74
N ALA A 122 12.90 -15.34 -3.08
CA ALA A 122 14.06 -14.94 -3.87
C ALA A 122 14.45 -13.46 -3.64
N ILE A 123 13.46 -12.56 -3.62
CA ILE A 123 13.70 -11.13 -3.33
C ILE A 123 14.14 -10.93 -1.87
N ALA A 124 13.59 -11.69 -0.93
CA ALA A 124 13.98 -11.62 0.48
C ALA A 124 15.46 -12.06 0.68
N ILE A 125 15.93 -13.04 -0.09
CA ILE A 125 17.36 -13.45 -0.09
C ILE A 125 18.23 -12.28 -0.56
N LEU A 126 17.87 -11.64 -1.68
CA LEU A 126 18.63 -10.51 -2.23
C LEU A 126 18.65 -9.31 -1.27
N GLN A 127 17.50 -8.96 -0.70
CA GLN A 127 17.41 -7.84 0.24
C GLN A 127 18.07 -8.15 1.57
N GLY A 128 17.93 -9.37 2.09
CA GLY A 128 18.58 -9.83 3.32
C GLY A 128 20.10 -9.83 3.20
N TRP A 129 20.62 -10.28 2.05
CA TRP A 129 22.05 -10.22 1.76
C TRP A 129 22.54 -8.78 1.64
N GLY A 130 21.80 -7.92 0.94
CA GLY A 130 22.13 -6.49 0.85
C GLY A 130 22.15 -5.81 2.22
N TYR A 131 21.18 -6.11 3.08
CA TYR A 131 21.12 -5.56 4.42
C TYR A 131 22.27 -6.06 5.32
N TYR A 132 22.63 -7.33 5.20
CA TYR A 132 23.84 -7.86 5.83
C TYR A 132 25.12 -7.13 5.39
N MET A 133 25.26 -6.89 4.06
CA MET A 133 26.41 -6.14 3.52
C MET A 133 26.46 -4.70 4.03
N LEU A 134 25.31 -4.03 4.13
CA LEU A 134 25.22 -2.70 4.73
C LEU A 134 25.77 -2.74 6.17
N MET A 135 25.25 -3.61 7.01
CA MET A 135 25.70 -3.71 8.40
C MET A 135 27.20 -4.05 8.52
N LYS A 136 27.71 -4.92 7.63
CA LYS A 136 29.13 -5.27 7.58
C LYS A 136 29.99 -4.08 7.20
N ASN A 137 29.61 -3.31 6.18
CA ASN A 137 30.38 -2.16 5.69
C ASN A 137 30.50 -1.02 6.72
N TYR A 138 29.49 -0.88 7.58
CA TYR A 138 29.48 0.15 8.64
C TYR A 138 29.93 -0.35 10.01
N GLY A 139 30.44 -1.60 10.10
CA GLY A 139 30.99 -2.14 11.35
C GLY A 139 29.96 -2.37 12.46
N ILE A 140 28.70 -2.59 12.09
CA ILE A 140 27.56 -2.77 13.01
C ILE A 140 27.49 -4.22 13.52
N LEU A 141 28.21 -5.16 12.86
CA LEU A 141 28.19 -6.57 13.22
C LEU A 141 29.17 -6.86 14.34
N THR A 142 28.72 -7.58 15.38
CA THR A 142 29.58 -8.06 16.46
C THR A 142 30.42 -9.25 16.03
N ASN A 143 29.99 -10.02 15.02
CA ASN A 143 30.72 -11.15 14.44
C ASN A 143 30.53 -11.14 12.91
N THR A 144 31.64 -11.17 12.16
CA THR A 144 31.66 -11.14 10.69
C THR A 144 31.89 -12.51 10.05
N GLY A 145 31.86 -13.61 10.84
CA GLY A 145 32.01 -14.96 10.34
C GLY A 145 30.93 -15.41 9.36
N VAL A 146 31.25 -16.40 8.53
CA VAL A 146 30.32 -16.98 7.55
C VAL A 146 29.04 -17.52 8.24
N TRP A 147 29.23 -18.13 9.41
CA TRP A 147 28.09 -18.63 10.21
C TRP A 147 27.14 -17.52 10.64
N ALA A 148 27.69 -16.39 11.13
CA ALA A 148 26.88 -15.23 11.51
C ALA A 148 26.12 -14.67 10.29
N ALA A 149 26.76 -14.61 9.12
CA ALA A 149 26.11 -14.19 7.87
C ALA A 149 24.91 -15.09 7.52
N LEU A 150 25.10 -16.40 7.56
CA LEU A 150 24.03 -17.36 7.29
C LEU A 150 22.85 -17.21 8.26
N VAL A 151 23.14 -17.09 9.57
CA VAL A 151 22.08 -16.92 10.59
C VAL A 151 21.31 -15.62 10.39
N ILE A 152 22.00 -14.52 10.15
CA ILE A 152 21.37 -13.21 9.93
C ILE A 152 20.47 -13.23 8.68
N ILE A 153 21.00 -13.69 7.54
CA ILE A 153 20.26 -13.74 6.29
C ILE A 153 19.07 -14.70 6.40
N ALA A 154 19.26 -15.89 6.97
CA ALA A 154 18.19 -16.86 7.17
C ALA A 154 17.09 -16.31 8.09
N SER A 155 17.46 -15.56 9.14
CA SER A 155 16.48 -14.92 10.04
C SER A 155 15.62 -13.89 9.30
N PHE A 156 16.20 -13.07 8.44
CA PHE A 156 15.45 -12.10 7.65
C PHE A 156 14.54 -12.76 6.63
N ILE A 157 14.99 -13.83 5.97
CA ILE A 157 14.18 -14.58 5.00
C ILE A 157 13.00 -15.25 5.71
N ALA A 158 13.27 -15.93 6.83
CA ALA A 158 12.24 -16.58 7.63
C ALA A 158 11.21 -15.57 8.14
N GLY A 159 11.67 -14.43 8.68
CA GLY A 159 10.82 -13.35 9.16
C GLY A 159 9.92 -12.77 8.08
N SER A 160 10.49 -12.43 6.91
CA SER A 160 9.71 -11.89 5.79
C SER A 160 8.70 -12.90 5.24
N SER A 161 9.07 -14.18 5.15
CA SER A 161 8.17 -15.25 4.71
C SER A 161 7.02 -15.44 5.71
N PHE A 162 7.31 -15.34 7.01
CA PHE A 162 6.29 -15.43 8.05
C PHE A 162 5.34 -14.22 8.04
N VAL A 163 5.86 -13.00 7.83
CA VAL A 163 5.02 -11.80 7.68
C VAL A 163 4.13 -11.89 6.44
N MET A 164 4.64 -12.40 5.31
CA MET A 164 3.85 -12.69 4.13
C MET A 164 2.69 -13.66 4.46
N TRP A 165 3.00 -14.78 5.11
CA TRP A 165 2.00 -15.76 5.53
C TRP A 165 0.95 -15.15 6.46
N MET A 166 1.35 -14.34 7.43
CA MET A 166 0.41 -13.60 8.31
C MET A 166 -0.53 -12.69 7.50
N GLY A 167 0.00 -11.98 6.50
CA GLY A 167 -0.81 -11.14 5.61
C GLY A 167 -1.84 -11.93 4.82
N GLU A 168 -1.47 -13.10 4.30
CA GLU A 168 -2.39 -14.02 3.60
C GLU A 168 -3.46 -14.55 4.55
N GLN A 169 -3.10 -14.93 5.78
CA GLN A 169 -4.06 -15.40 6.78
C GLN A 169 -5.08 -14.33 7.15
N ILE A 170 -4.66 -13.06 7.31
CA ILE A 170 -5.60 -11.96 7.54
C ILE A 170 -6.55 -11.80 6.34
N THR A 171 -6.04 -11.91 5.11
CA THR A 171 -6.87 -11.76 3.90
C THR A 171 -7.91 -12.87 3.79
N GLU A 172 -7.57 -14.11 4.16
CA GLU A 172 -8.44 -15.28 4.05
C GLU A 172 -9.45 -15.37 5.22
N PHE A 173 -8.98 -15.25 6.45
CA PHE A 173 -9.78 -15.48 7.66
C PHE A 173 -10.10 -14.20 8.46
N GLY A 174 -9.50 -13.08 8.13
CA GLY A 174 -9.66 -11.80 8.81
C GLY A 174 -10.57 -10.84 8.06
N ILE A 175 -10.21 -9.56 8.08
CA ILE A 175 -10.95 -8.45 7.49
C ILE A 175 -10.06 -7.72 6.48
N GLY A 176 -10.57 -7.47 5.29
CA GLY A 176 -9.89 -6.65 4.29
C GLY A 176 -8.60 -7.26 3.74
N ASN A 177 -7.69 -6.42 3.24
CA ASN A 177 -6.40 -6.85 2.69
C ASN A 177 -5.36 -6.94 3.81
N GLY A 178 -4.89 -8.16 4.13
CA GLY A 178 -4.00 -8.40 5.26
C GLY A 178 -2.63 -7.71 5.13
N ILE A 179 -2.08 -7.62 3.93
CA ILE A 179 -0.81 -6.92 3.69
C ILE A 179 -0.94 -5.43 4.00
N SER A 180 -2.02 -4.81 3.53
CA SER A 180 -2.32 -3.40 3.82
C SER A 180 -2.53 -3.16 5.32
N ILE A 181 -3.19 -4.08 6.01
CA ILE A 181 -3.42 -3.99 7.47
C ILE A 181 -2.11 -4.12 8.25
N ILE A 182 -1.19 -5.00 7.84
CA ILE A 182 0.14 -5.10 8.47
C ILE A 182 0.93 -3.80 8.26
N LEU A 183 0.92 -3.22 7.06
CA LEU A 183 1.51 -1.91 6.79
C LEU A 183 0.90 -0.80 7.66
N PHE A 184 -0.43 -0.78 7.75
CA PHE A 184 -1.17 0.14 8.61
C PHE A 184 -0.71 0.03 10.07
N ALA A 185 -0.63 -1.19 10.60
CA ALA A 185 -0.18 -1.44 11.98
C ALA A 185 1.28 -1.02 12.18
N GLY A 186 2.16 -1.28 11.21
CA GLY A 186 3.57 -0.86 11.23
C GLY A 186 3.69 0.67 11.33
N ILE A 187 2.99 1.40 10.46
CA ILE A 187 3.03 2.87 10.44
C ILE A 187 2.42 3.45 11.73
N LEU A 188 1.26 2.93 12.15
CA LEU A 188 0.56 3.42 13.34
C LEU A 188 1.39 3.22 14.62
N SER A 189 2.18 2.15 14.69
CA SER A 189 3.05 1.87 15.83
C SER A 189 4.13 2.92 16.06
N ARG A 190 4.42 3.77 15.07
CA ARG A 190 5.41 4.85 15.19
C ARG A 190 4.82 6.19 15.62
N VAL A 191 3.50 6.31 15.69
CA VAL A 191 2.85 7.56 16.13
C VAL A 191 3.35 8.04 17.50
N PRO A 192 3.51 7.17 18.54
CA PRO A 192 4.06 7.61 19.81
C PRO A 192 5.48 8.20 19.70
N SER A 193 6.35 7.60 18.87
CA SER A 193 7.71 8.12 18.67
C SER A 193 7.72 9.43 17.88
N MET A 194 6.79 9.64 16.96
CA MET A 194 6.61 10.91 16.26
C MET A 194 6.17 12.03 17.22
N VAL A 195 5.26 11.73 18.13
CA VAL A 195 4.81 12.68 19.16
C VAL A 195 5.96 13.04 20.11
N SER A 196 6.75 12.07 20.56
CA SER A 196 7.93 12.33 21.43
C SER A 196 9.01 13.14 20.71
N SER A 197 9.23 12.87 19.42
CA SER A 197 10.15 13.67 18.58
C SER A 197 9.67 15.12 18.40
N GLY A 198 8.35 15.30 18.21
CA GLY A 198 7.75 16.64 18.15
C GLY A 198 7.91 17.41 19.45
N HIS A 199 7.70 16.75 20.60
CA HIS A 199 7.92 17.34 21.91
C HIS A 199 9.40 17.74 22.12
N SER A 200 10.33 16.83 21.79
CA SER A 200 11.77 17.12 21.89
C SER A 200 12.19 18.30 20.99
N TYR A 201 11.58 18.42 19.79
CA TYR A 201 11.83 19.55 18.90
C TYR A 201 11.38 20.89 19.50
N ILE A 202 10.20 20.92 20.17
CA ILE A 202 9.69 22.12 20.85
C ILE A 202 10.62 22.52 22.00
N VAL A 203 11.09 21.54 22.80
CA VAL A 203 12.00 21.79 23.91
C VAL A 203 13.34 22.34 23.43
N SER A 204 13.88 21.80 22.32
CA SER A 204 15.14 22.26 21.73
C SER A 204 15.03 23.60 21.00
N ASN A 205 13.84 23.98 20.52
CA ASN A 205 13.59 25.20 19.75
C ASN A 205 12.31 25.91 20.23
N PRO A 206 12.33 26.56 21.40
CA PRO A 206 11.12 27.16 21.97
C PRO A 206 10.45 28.23 21.10
N THR A 207 11.22 28.91 20.26
CA THR A 207 10.72 29.95 19.34
C THR A 207 10.00 29.39 18.11
N LYS A 208 10.16 28.08 17.80
CA LYS A 208 9.61 27.42 16.61
C LYS A 208 8.46 26.43 16.93
N TRP A 209 7.81 26.55 18.08
CA TRP A 209 6.68 25.69 18.46
C TRP A 209 5.53 25.70 17.42
N TRP A 210 5.34 26.85 16.74
CA TRP A 210 4.34 27.02 15.70
C TRP A 210 4.54 26.05 14.50
N ALA A 211 5.79 25.62 14.22
CA ALA A 211 6.08 24.66 13.16
C ALA A 211 5.46 23.28 13.44
N VAL A 212 5.50 22.83 14.69
CA VAL A 212 4.86 21.56 15.08
C VAL A 212 3.34 21.65 14.99
N VAL A 213 2.76 22.78 15.40
CA VAL A 213 1.31 23.04 15.28
C VAL A 213 0.91 23.04 13.80
N LEU A 214 1.68 23.68 12.93
CA LEU A 214 1.42 23.72 11.49
C LEU A 214 1.47 22.31 10.86
N VAL A 215 2.42 21.47 11.30
CA VAL A 215 2.51 20.07 10.83
C VAL A 215 1.28 19.26 11.27
N VAL A 216 0.87 19.38 12.53
CA VAL A 216 -0.32 18.69 13.04
C VAL A 216 -1.58 19.12 12.27
N LEU A 217 -1.74 20.43 12.05
CA LEU A 217 -2.84 20.97 11.25
C LEU A 217 -2.77 20.47 9.79
N GLY A 218 -1.56 20.40 9.21
CA GLY A 218 -1.34 19.85 7.88
C GLY A 218 -1.72 18.38 7.77
N ILE A 219 -1.35 17.56 8.76
CA ILE A 219 -1.75 16.15 8.82
C ILE A 219 -3.28 16.02 8.92
N LEU A 220 -3.93 16.81 9.78
CA LEU A 220 -5.40 16.80 9.91
C LEU A 220 -6.07 17.22 8.59
N ALA A 221 -5.56 18.27 7.93
CA ALA A 221 -6.06 18.70 6.63
C ALA A 221 -5.90 17.61 5.56
N LEU A 222 -4.76 16.90 5.55
CA LEU A 222 -4.54 15.75 4.67
C LEU A 222 -5.51 14.61 4.95
N ILE A 223 -5.77 14.27 6.21
CA ILE A 223 -6.74 13.24 6.59
C ILE A 223 -8.12 13.58 6.05
N VAL A 224 -8.58 14.83 6.24
CA VAL A 224 -9.87 15.30 5.75
C VAL A 224 -9.93 15.24 4.22
N LEU A 225 -8.89 15.74 3.54
CA LEU A 225 -8.79 15.74 2.08
C LEU A 225 -8.83 14.31 1.50
N VAL A 226 -8.04 13.40 2.07
CA VAL A 226 -7.98 11.99 1.63
C VAL A 226 -9.32 11.30 1.85
N THR A 227 -9.95 11.52 3.00
CA THR A 227 -11.26 10.94 3.31
C THR A 227 -12.34 11.46 2.36
N TRP A 228 -12.31 12.76 2.06
CA TRP A 228 -13.29 13.39 1.17
C TRP A 228 -13.17 12.87 -0.28
N VAL A 229 -11.96 12.81 -0.82
CA VAL A 229 -11.74 12.33 -2.20
C VAL A 229 -11.98 10.82 -2.34
N ASN A 230 -11.58 10.01 -1.36
CA ASN A 230 -11.85 8.57 -1.39
C ASN A 230 -13.35 8.23 -1.24
N GLY A 231 -14.13 9.13 -0.64
CA GLY A 231 -15.59 9.02 -0.59
C GLY A 231 -16.31 9.56 -1.83
N ALA A 232 -15.59 10.26 -2.72
CA ALA A 232 -16.21 10.88 -3.90
C ALA A 232 -16.48 9.84 -5.00
N GLU A 233 -17.71 9.90 -5.56
CA GLU A 233 -18.18 8.97 -6.59
C GLU A 233 -18.75 9.72 -7.78
N ARG A 234 -18.45 9.27 -8.99
CA ARG A 234 -19.17 9.65 -10.21
C ARG A 234 -20.29 8.64 -10.46
N ARG A 235 -21.53 9.04 -10.27
CA ARG A 235 -22.71 8.21 -10.50
C ARG A 235 -23.18 8.33 -11.94
N ILE A 236 -23.13 7.22 -12.69
CA ILE A 236 -23.65 7.15 -14.07
C ILE A 236 -25.07 6.61 -13.99
N PRO A 237 -26.09 7.31 -14.52
CA PRO A 237 -27.46 6.82 -14.50
C PRO A 237 -27.60 5.61 -15.44
N VAL A 238 -28.20 4.54 -14.95
CA VAL A 238 -28.54 3.33 -15.69
C VAL A 238 -30.03 3.09 -15.58
N GLN A 239 -30.67 2.83 -16.71
CA GLN A 239 -32.07 2.47 -16.76
C GLN A 239 -32.24 1.01 -17.19
N TYR A 240 -33.13 0.30 -16.53
CA TYR A 240 -33.49 -1.06 -16.91
C TYR A 240 -34.83 -1.06 -17.64
N ALA A 241 -34.92 -1.81 -18.74
CA ALA A 241 -36.17 -1.96 -19.50
C ALA A 241 -37.26 -2.58 -18.62
N LYS A 242 -38.46 -2.01 -18.71
CA LYS A 242 -39.63 -2.59 -18.05
C LYS A 242 -39.98 -3.92 -18.70
N ARG A 243 -40.11 -4.97 -17.90
CA ARG A 243 -40.48 -6.30 -18.36
C ARG A 243 -41.90 -6.60 -17.88
N GLN A 244 -42.79 -6.85 -18.83
CA GLN A 244 -44.16 -7.26 -18.53
C GLN A 244 -44.18 -8.78 -18.41
N VAL A 245 -44.59 -9.30 -17.27
CA VAL A 245 -44.84 -10.74 -17.06
C VAL A 245 -46.29 -10.91 -16.67
N GLY A 246 -47.12 -11.34 -17.62
CA GLY A 246 -48.56 -11.38 -17.48
C GLY A 246 -49.18 -9.98 -17.33
N ARG A 247 -50.04 -9.77 -16.34
CA ARG A 247 -50.67 -8.49 -16.01
C ARG A 247 -49.79 -7.56 -15.12
N LYS A 248 -48.65 -8.02 -14.60
CA LYS A 248 -47.81 -7.22 -13.71
C LYS A 248 -46.58 -6.71 -14.46
N MET A 249 -46.33 -5.40 -14.31
CA MET A 249 -45.11 -4.76 -14.80
C MET A 249 -44.00 -4.91 -13.74
N TYR A 250 -42.89 -5.54 -14.13
CA TYR A 250 -41.67 -5.65 -13.33
C TYR A 250 -40.56 -4.85 -13.99
N GLY A 251 -39.76 -4.13 -13.19
CA GLY A 251 -38.62 -3.34 -13.66
C GLY A 251 -38.96 -1.87 -13.89
N GLY A 252 -38.02 -1.15 -14.49
CA GLY A 252 -38.12 0.31 -14.67
C GLY A 252 -37.53 1.10 -13.52
N GLN A 253 -36.78 0.47 -12.60
CA GLN A 253 -36.01 1.19 -11.60
C GLN A 253 -34.81 1.88 -12.25
N ALA A 254 -34.71 3.17 -12.05
CA ALA A 254 -33.50 3.92 -12.35
C ALA A 254 -32.46 3.56 -11.29
N SER A 255 -31.35 3.00 -11.73
CA SER A 255 -30.19 2.69 -10.90
C SER A 255 -29.02 3.57 -11.31
N THR A 256 -28.00 3.59 -10.50
CA THR A 256 -26.77 4.31 -10.83
C THR A 256 -25.57 3.36 -10.75
N LEU A 257 -24.65 3.47 -11.71
CA LEU A 257 -23.35 2.82 -11.66
C LEU A 257 -22.36 3.76 -10.94
N PRO A 258 -22.01 3.49 -9.68
CA PRO A 258 -21.06 4.33 -8.96
C PRO A 258 -19.64 4.04 -9.42
N MET A 259 -18.91 5.07 -9.80
CA MET A 259 -17.49 5.02 -10.11
C MET A 259 -16.73 5.88 -9.11
N LYS A 260 -15.93 5.28 -8.26
CA LYS A 260 -15.10 6.01 -7.28
C LYS A 260 -14.05 6.85 -7.99
N VAL A 261 -13.76 8.04 -7.48
CA VAL A 261 -12.70 8.92 -8.01
C VAL A 261 -11.33 8.26 -7.84
N ASN A 262 -11.10 7.63 -6.72
CA ASN A 262 -9.92 6.79 -6.49
C ASN A 262 -10.31 5.31 -6.55
N MET A 263 -10.36 4.74 -7.76
CA MET A 263 -10.70 3.33 -7.97
C MET A 263 -9.58 2.39 -7.57
N SER A 264 -8.34 2.82 -7.73
CA SER A 264 -7.15 2.01 -7.48
C SER A 264 -6.74 1.97 -6.00
N GLY A 265 -7.39 2.75 -5.12
CA GLY A 265 -7.04 2.82 -3.70
C GLY A 265 -5.64 3.37 -3.46
N VAL A 266 -4.94 2.77 -2.51
CA VAL A 266 -3.58 3.17 -2.09
C VAL A 266 -2.49 2.42 -2.87
N LEU A 267 -2.84 1.34 -3.58
CA LEU A 267 -1.88 0.44 -4.24
C LEU A 267 -0.95 1.15 -5.24
N PRO A 268 -1.42 2.08 -6.09
CA PRO A 268 -0.52 2.81 -7.00
C PRO A 268 0.59 3.56 -6.30
N ILE A 269 0.32 4.15 -5.14
CA ILE A 269 1.33 4.86 -4.35
C ILE A 269 2.39 3.89 -3.82
N ILE A 270 1.94 2.75 -3.25
CA ILE A 270 2.83 1.73 -2.70
C ILE A 270 3.74 1.18 -3.80
N PHE A 271 3.19 0.92 -4.99
CA PHE A 271 3.94 0.39 -6.12
C PHE A 271 4.91 1.41 -6.72
N ALA A 272 4.45 2.64 -6.94
CA ALA A 272 5.31 3.72 -7.41
C ALA A 272 6.48 3.95 -6.44
N GLN A 273 6.20 3.94 -5.13
CA GLN A 273 7.21 4.08 -4.09
C GLN A 273 8.19 2.92 -4.11
N SER A 274 7.72 1.68 -4.19
CA SER A 274 8.57 0.48 -4.21
C SER A 274 9.54 0.50 -5.39
N ILE A 275 9.07 0.86 -6.58
CA ILE A 275 9.94 0.94 -7.78
C ILE A 275 10.89 2.14 -7.70
N ALA A 276 10.40 3.31 -7.26
CA ALA A 276 11.25 4.48 -7.11
C ALA A 276 12.37 4.31 -6.07
N MET A 277 12.16 3.40 -5.10
CA MET A 277 13.15 3.07 -4.08
C MET A 277 14.23 2.07 -4.55
N ILE A 278 14.00 1.28 -5.63
CA ILE A 278 14.93 0.25 -6.07
C ILE A 278 16.35 0.80 -6.33
N PRO A 279 16.55 1.87 -7.12
CA PRO A 279 17.90 2.36 -7.42
C PRO A 279 18.63 2.84 -6.15
N SER A 280 17.94 3.56 -5.28
CA SER A 280 18.52 4.07 -4.03
C SER A 280 18.81 2.93 -3.03
N THR A 281 18.01 1.87 -3.05
CA THR A 281 18.23 0.68 -2.23
C THR A 281 19.47 -0.07 -2.69
N ILE A 282 19.64 -0.27 -4.00
CA ILE A 282 20.84 -0.90 -4.57
C ILE A 282 22.08 -0.07 -4.22
N ALA A 283 21.98 1.26 -4.34
CA ALA A 283 23.05 2.18 -3.99
C ALA A 283 23.44 2.10 -2.50
N ALA A 284 22.47 1.97 -1.60
CA ALA A 284 22.73 1.83 -0.16
C ALA A 284 23.46 0.52 0.20
N PHE A 285 23.26 -0.53 -0.59
CA PHE A 285 23.91 -1.84 -0.39
C PHE A 285 25.28 -1.95 -1.06
N CYS A 286 25.59 -1.08 -2.03
CA CYS A 286 26.87 -1.02 -2.69
C CYS A 286 27.79 0.01 -2.00
N LYS A 287 29.11 -0.10 -2.23
CA LYS A 287 30.05 0.97 -1.85
C LYS A 287 29.69 2.25 -2.58
N GLN A 288 29.66 3.36 -1.85
CA GLN A 288 29.42 4.66 -2.48
C GLN A 288 30.49 4.95 -3.54
N PRO A 289 30.09 5.31 -4.77
CA PRO A 289 31.04 5.67 -5.82
C PRO A 289 31.75 6.97 -5.45
N ALA A 290 32.99 7.13 -5.97
CA ALA A 290 33.79 8.31 -5.75
C ALA A 290 33.10 9.57 -6.30
N GLU A 291 33.25 10.70 -5.60
CA GLU A 291 32.76 12.00 -6.06
C GLU A 291 33.32 12.31 -7.45
N GLY A 292 32.45 12.78 -8.36
CA GLY A 292 32.82 13.07 -9.74
C GLY A 292 32.56 11.96 -10.75
N THR A 293 32.15 10.76 -10.31
CA THR A 293 31.75 9.66 -11.19
C THR A 293 30.33 9.87 -11.71
N PHE A 294 30.04 9.44 -12.96
CA PHE A 294 28.67 9.46 -13.52
C PHE A 294 27.63 8.80 -12.57
N TRP A 295 28.01 7.70 -11.94
CA TRP A 295 27.18 7.00 -10.96
C TRP A 295 26.86 7.81 -9.71
N TYR A 296 27.83 8.62 -9.23
CA TYR A 296 27.60 9.52 -8.10
C TYR A 296 26.56 10.60 -8.47
N GLY A 297 26.69 11.20 -9.66
CA GLY A 297 25.70 12.16 -10.18
C GLY A 297 24.31 11.56 -10.37
N PHE A 298 24.24 10.34 -10.92
CA PHE A 298 22.99 9.61 -11.11
C PHE A 298 22.31 9.27 -9.77
N LEU A 299 23.06 8.80 -8.79
CA LEU A 299 22.52 8.47 -7.46
C LEU A 299 22.03 9.71 -6.71
N ASN A 300 22.76 10.82 -6.78
CA ASN A 300 22.31 12.11 -6.23
C ASN A 300 21.05 12.63 -6.93
N ALA A 301 20.89 12.39 -8.21
CA ALA A 301 19.70 12.79 -8.96
C ALA A 301 18.45 11.97 -8.56
N ILE A 302 18.65 10.73 -8.13
CA ILE A 302 17.57 9.81 -7.69
C ILE A 302 17.37 9.82 -6.17
N ASP A 303 18.16 10.60 -5.43
CA ASP A 303 17.94 10.75 -3.99
C ASP A 303 16.56 11.35 -3.71
N THR A 304 15.93 10.92 -2.62
CA THR A 304 14.59 11.34 -2.19
C THR A 304 14.43 12.85 -2.00
N LYS A 305 15.55 13.55 -1.80
CA LYS A 305 15.62 15.03 -1.72
C LYS A 305 15.67 15.73 -3.08
N SER A 306 15.91 15.00 -4.16
CA SER A 306 16.03 15.57 -5.51
C SER A 306 14.66 15.91 -6.10
N VAL A 307 14.60 17.02 -6.82
CA VAL A 307 13.41 17.39 -7.61
C VAL A 307 13.14 16.37 -8.69
N LEU A 308 14.18 15.78 -9.28
CA LEU A 308 14.05 14.75 -10.31
C LEU A 308 13.37 13.49 -9.76
N TYR A 309 13.72 13.07 -8.54
CA TYR A 309 13.01 11.98 -7.85
C TYR A 309 11.52 12.28 -7.66
N MET A 310 11.18 13.50 -7.22
CA MET A 310 9.78 13.89 -7.02
C MET A 310 8.98 13.84 -8.33
N ILE A 311 9.57 14.32 -9.44
CA ILE A 311 8.93 14.26 -10.77
C ILE A 311 8.77 12.82 -11.23
N PHE A 312 9.81 11.99 -11.10
CA PHE A 312 9.78 10.58 -11.46
C PHE A 312 8.72 9.83 -10.64
N TYR A 313 8.69 10.05 -9.34
CA TYR A 313 7.71 9.44 -8.43
C TYR A 313 6.27 9.85 -8.80
N PHE A 314 6.05 11.13 -9.13
CA PHE A 314 4.75 11.63 -9.60
C PHE A 314 4.29 10.93 -10.87
N LEU A 315 5.15 10.83 -11.86
CA LEU A 315 4.86 10.16 -13.13
C LEU A 315 4.56 8.67 -12.91
N MET A 316 5.31 8.01 -12.01
CA MET A 316 5.06 6.62 -11.65
C MET A 316 3.71 6.42 -10.98
N ILE A 317 3.29 7.32 -10.07
CA ILE A 317 1.95 7.26 -9.46
C ILE A 317 0.86 7.37 -10.53
N ILE A 318 1.01 8.30 -11.49
CA ILE A 318 0.05 8.43 -12.60
C ILE A 318 0.03 7.14 -13.43
N GLY A 319 1.19 6.63 -13.83
CA GLY A 319 1.31 5.40 -14.61
C GLY A 319 0.64 4.20 -13.93
N PHE A 320 0.94 3.98 -12.64
CA PHE A 320 0.33 2.89 -11.87
C PHE A 320 -1.15 3.09 -11.60
N SER A 321 -1.62 4.32 -11.44
CA SER A 321 -3.05 4.59 -11.29
C SER A 321 -3.83 4.19 -12.55
N TYR A 322 -3.33 4.51 -13.74
CA TYR A 322 -3.92 4.06 -14.99
C TYR A 322 -3.84 2.54 -15.17
N PHE A 323 -2.68 1.98 -14.87
CA PHE A 323 -2.45 0.54 -14.95
C PHE A 323 -3.45 -0.24 -14.08
N TYR A 324 -3.58 0.14 -12.80
CA TYR A 324 -4.51 -0.47 -11.87
C TYR A 324 -5.98 -0.28 -12.24
N SER A 325 -6.34 0.92 -12.67
CA SER A 325 -7.69 1.23 -13.11
C SER A 325 -8.12 0.34 -14.28
N THR A 326 -7.21 0.05 -15.22
CA THR A 326 -7.47 -0.80 -16.39
C THR A 326 -7.63 -2.28 -16.01
N ILE A 327 -6.89 -2.75 -14.98
CA ILE A 327 -7.02 -4.14 -14.49
C ILE A 327 -8.32 -4.33 -13.71
N GLN A 328 -8.62 -3.39 -12.83
CA GLN A 328 -9.71 -3.53 -11.87
C GLN A 328 -11.09 -3.27 -12.49
N PHE A 329 -11.13 -2.49 -13.56
CA PHE A 329 -12.38 -2.08 -14.19
C PHE A 329 -12.37 -2.37 -15.68
N ASN A 330 -13.11 -3.39 -16.12
CA ASN A 330 -13.24 -3.76 -17.52
C ASN A 330 -14.52 -3.16 -18.14
N PRO A 331 -14.43 -2.06 -18.90
CA PRO A 331 -15.61 -1.40 -19.49
C PRO A 331 -16.42 -2.30 -20.42
N ILE A 332 -15.75 -3.22 -21.13
CA ILE A 332 -16.39 -4.14 -22.08
C ILE A 332 -17.26 -5.15 -21.32
N GLU A 333 -16.73 -5.72 -20.25
CA GLU A 333 -17.45 -6.69 -19.44
C GLU A 333 -18.66 -6.06 -18.77
N ILE A 334 -18.51 -4.85 -18.20
CA ILE A 334 -19.61 -4.11 -17.58
C ILE A 334 -20.70 -3.79 -18.59
N SER A 335 -20.33 -3.32 -19.81
CA SER A 335 -21.28 -3.03 -20.87
C SER A 335 -22.04 -4.30 -21.30
N ASN A 336 -21.35 -5.43 -21.41
CA ASN A 336 -21.96 -6.73 -21.74
C ASN A 336 -22.90 -7.21 -20.63
N ASN A 337 -22.54 -7.04 -19.37
CA ASN A 337 -23.37 -7.40 -18.23
C ASN A 337 -24.63 -6.52 -18.16
N LEU A 338 -24.47 -5.20 -18.37
CA LEU A 338 -25.63 -4.29 -18.52
C LEU A 338 -26.58 -4.75 -19.62
N LYS A 339 -26.04 -5.05 -20.82
CA LYS A 339 -26.82 -5.52 -21.97
C LYS A 339 -27.56 -6.82 -21.66
N LYS A 340 -26.88 -7.81 -21.03
CA LYS A 340 -27.50 -9.08 -20.65
C LYS A 340 -28.66 -8.92 -19.66
N ASN A 341 -28.54 -7.96 -18.75
CA ASN A 341 -29.55 -7.65 -17.74
C ASN A 341 -30.62 -6.66 -18.21
N GLY A 342 -30.64 -6.28 -19.50
CA GLY A 342 -31.60 -5.32 -20.05
C GLY A 342 -31.39 -3.89 -19.58
N GLY A 343 -30.20 -3.57 -19.05
CA GLY A 343 -29.80 -2.23 -18.63
C GLY A 343 -29.17 -1.44 -19.76
N PHE A 344 -29.39 -0.13 -19.80
CA PHE A 344 -28.78 0.78 -20.75
C PHE A 344 -28.49 2.14 -20.08
N ILE A 345 -27.53 2.86 -20.63
CA ILE A 345 -27.21 4.22 -20.25
C ILE A 345 -27.98 5.16 -21.17
N PRO A 346 -28.80 6.10 -20.62
CA PRO A 346 -29.54 7.06 -21.45
C PRO A 346 -28.62 7.81 -22.41
N GLY A 347 -29.02 7.85 -23.69
CA GLY A 347 -28.24 8.49 -24.76
C GLY A 347 -27.21 7.61 -25.45
N PHE A 348 -26.97 6.37 -24.98
CA PHE A 348 -26.02 5.44 -25.60
C PHE A 348 -26.68 4.09 -25.95
N ARG A 349 -26.37 3.56 -27.12
CA ARG A 349 -26.82 2.21 -27.53
C ARG A 349 -26.10 1.13 -26.69
N PRO A 350 -26.82 0.09 -26.22
CA PRO A 350 -26.21 -1.03 -25.52
C PRO A 350 -25.09 -1.71 -26.33
N GLY A 351 -24.00 -2.11 -25.70
CA GLY A 351 -22.87 -2.75 -26.30
C GLY A 351 -21.66 -1.82 -26.46
N LYS A 352 -20.95 -1.88 -27.60
CA LYS A 352 -19.70 -1.15 -27.83
C LYS A 352 -19.78 0.37 -27.53
N PRO A 353 -20.82 1.13 -27.97
CA PRO A 353 -20.92 2.56 -27.64
C PRO A 353 -21.00 2.84 -26.13
N THR A 354 -21.69 1.96 -25.38
CA THR A 354 -21.74 2.05 -23.91
C THR A 354 -20.38 1.76 -23.29
N ALA A 355 -19.63 0.77 -23.79
CA ALA A 355 -18.27 0.46 -23.32
C ALA A 355 -17.32 1.63 -23.58
N ASP A 356 -17.38 2.24 -24.76
CA ASP A 356 -16.55 3.40 -25.12
C ASP A 356 -16.87 4.63 -24.25
N PHE A 357 -18.13 4.86 -23.94
CA PHE A 357 -18.53 5.92 -23.00
C PHE A 357 -17.99 5.67 -21.60
N ILE A 358 -18.18 4.45 -21.07
CA ILE A 358 -17.66 4.07 -19.73
C ILE A 358 -16.14 4.22 -19.71
N LYS A 359 -15.42 3.76 -20.75
CA LYS A 359 -13.96 3.92 -20.86
C LYS A 359 -13.54 5.39 -20.84
N LYS A 360 -14.27 6.27 -21.54
CA LYS A 360 -13.99 7.71 -21.55
C LYS A 360 -14.18 8.35 -20.19
N VAL A 361 -15.23 7.98 -19.47
CA VAL A 361 -15.48 8.45 -18.10
C VAL A 361 -14.41 7.93 -17.16
N LEU A 362 -14.09 6.62 -17.23
CA LEU A 362 -13.03 5.98 -16.44
C LEU A 362 -11.71 6.72 -16.59
N ASN A 363 -11.25 6.97 -17.81
CA ASN A 363 -9.98 7.65 -18.07
C ASN A 363 -9.93 9.06 -17.45
N LYS A 364 -11.03 9.81 -17.52
CA LYS A 364 -11.11 11.16 -16.91
C LYS A 364 -11.08 11.11 -15.39
N VAL A 365 -11.82 10.18 -14.80
CA VAL A 365 -11.89 10.00 -13.35
C VAL A 365 -10.54 9.51 -12.82
N THR A 366 -9.91 8.54 -13.51
CA THR A 366 -8.58 8.04 -13.17
C THR A 366 -7.51 9.12 -13.27
N LEU A 367 -7.55 10.00 -14.29
CA LEU A 367 -6.60 11.12 -14.39
C LEU A 367 -6.70 12.05 -13.19
N PHE A 368 -7.91 12.44 -12.83
CA PHE A 368 -8.14 13.29 -11.65
C PHE A 368 -7.65 12.63 -10.37
N GLY A 369 -8.02 11.35 -10.16
CA GLY A 369 -7.56 10.56 -9.01
C GLY A 369 -6.03 10.40 -8.97
N ALA A 370 -5.38 10.16 -10.11
CA ALA A 370 -3.94 10.00 -10.22
C ALA A 370 -3.18 11.31 -9.90
N ILE A 371 -3.64 12.44 -10.44
CA ILE A 371 -3.06 13.76 -10.15
C ILE A 371 -3.22 14.08 -8.66
N TYR A 372 -4.42 13.85 -8.11
CA TYR A 372 -4.69 14.02 -6.69
C TYR A 372 -3.73 13.18 -5.83
N LEU A 373 -3.62 11.86 -6.10
CA LEU A 373 -2.72 10.97 -5.37
C LEU A 373 -1.26 11.43 -5.49
N GLY A 374 -0.83 11.85 -6.67
CA GLY A 374 0.51 12.36 -6.90
C GLY A 374 0.82 13.63 -6.12
N ILE A 375 -0.09 14.60 -6.11
CA ILE A 375 0.07 15.85 -5.33
C ILE A 375 0.16 15.54 -3.84
N VAL A 376 -0.76 14.73 -3.32
CA VAL A 376 -0.80 14.39 -1.90
C VAL A 376 0.42 13.57 -1.47
N ALA A 377 0.97 12.71 -2.35
CA ALA A 377 2.18 11.95 -2.08
C ALA A 377 3.46 12.81 -2.06
N ILE A 378 3.53 13.85 -2.92
CA ILE A 378 4.72 14.70 -3.04
C ILE A 378 4.71 15.86 -2.03
N LEU A 379 3.54 16.36 -1.66
CA LEU A 379 3.39 17.51 -0.77
C LEU A 379 4.23 17.38 0.52
N PRO A 380 4.26 16.23 1.22
CA PRO A 380 5.10 16.06 2.40
C PRO A 380 6.61 16.06 2.11
N LEU A 381 7.01 15.55 0.93
CA LEU A 381 8.43 15.60 0.50
C LEU A 381 8.88 17.05 0.29
N ILE A 382 8.01 17.87 -0.31
CA ILE A 382 8.27 19.31 -0.49
C ILE A 382 8.35 20.03 0.86
N ILE A 383 7.40 19.77 1.77
CA ILE A 383 7.38 20.36 3.12
C ILE A 383 8.63 19.92 3.90
N GLY A 384 8.99 18.64 3.87
CA GLY A 384 10.17 18.11 4.55
C GLY A 384 11.47 18.76 4.07
N LYS A 385 11.57 19.00 2.75
CA LYS A 385 12.70 19.74 2.16
C LYS A 385 12.72 21.21 2.60
N ALA A 386 11.57 21.88 2.64
CA ALA A 386 11.45 23.29 3.02
C ALA A 386 11.77 23.53 4.50
N VAL A 387 11.34 22.61 5.38
CA VAL A 387 11.56 22.72 6.84
C VAL A 387 12.93 22.13 7.25
N ASN A 388 13.61 21.45 6.34
CA ASN A 388 14.89 20.74 6.57
C ASN A 388 14.82 19.76 7.77
N ASN A 389 13.65 19.15 7.95
CA ASN A 389 13.38 18.19 9.03
C ASN A 389 12.86 16.86 8.46
N ALA A 390 13.65 15.82 8.64
CA ALA A 390 13.40 14.49 8.13
C ALA A 390 12.11 13.84 8.65
N ALA A 391 11.80 14.06 9.93
CA ALA A 391 10.62 13.48 10.56
C ALA A 391 9.31 13.97 9.92
N LEU A 392 9.31 15.16 9.33
CA LEU A 392 8.15 15.77 8.69
C LEU A 392 7.95 15.30 7.24
N SER A 393 9.02 14.95 6.52
CA SER A 393 8.92 14.48 5.13
C SER A 393 8.33 13.06 5.01
N ILE A 394 8.58 12.24 6.00
CA ILE A 394 8.18 10.81 5.98
C ILE A 394 6.69 10.64 6.36
N GLY A 395 6.13 11.56 7.17
CA GLY A 395 4.78 11.42 7.71
C GLY A 395 3.65 11.41 6.67
N GLY A 396 3.82 12.10 5.55
CA GLY A 396 2.69 12.33 4.64
C GLY A 396 2.28 11.14 3.79
N THR A 397 3.21 10.42 3.17
CA THR A 397 2.88 9.19 2.42
C THR A 397 2.31 8.13 3.36
N SER A 398 2.84 8.05 4.58
CA SER A 398 2.36 7.16 5.62
C SER A 398 0.92 7.49 6.04
N VAL A 399 0.56 8.79 6.14
CA VAL A 399 -0.81 9.23 6.45
C VAL A 399 -1.78 8.78 5.37
N ILE A 400 -1.42 8.90 4.08
CA ILE A 400 -2.29 8.46 2.98
C ILE A 400 -2.55 6.95 3.07
N ILE A 401 -1.50 6.16 3.32
CA ILE A 401 -1.61 4.71 3.46
C ILE A 401 -2.52 4.37 4.65
N VAL A 402 -2.28 5.00 5.80
CA VAL A 402 -3.09 4.76 7.02
C VAL A 402 -4.56 5.09 6.80
N VAL A 403 -4.86 6.27 6.25
CA VAL A 403 -6.26 6.69 6.01
C VAL A 403 -6.91 5.82 4.94
N GLY A 404 -6.20 5.53 3.84
CA GLY A 404 -6.72 4.69 2.76
C GLY A 404 -7.05 3.29 3.24
N VAL A 405 -6.14 2.63 3.95
CA VAL A 405 -6.33 1.28 4.48
C VAL A 405 -7.45 1.25 5.53
N ALA A 406 -7.54 2.28 6.41
CA ALA A 406 -8.63 2.38 7.37
C ALA A 406 -10.00 2.46 6.67
N LEU A 407 -10.12 3.29 5.61
CA LEU A 407 -11.34 3.41 4.83
C LEU A 407 -11.70 2.11 4.10
N GLU A 408 -10.73 1.47 3.42
CA GLU A 408 -10.92 0.20 2.73
C GLU A 408 -11.36 -0.90 3.71
N THR A 409 -10.76 -0.96 4.90
CA THR A 409 -11.12 -1.96 5.93
C THR A 409 -12.54 -1.74 6.45
N VAL A 410 -12.95 -0.49 6.68
CA VAL A 410 -14.33 -0.18 7.10
C VAL A 410 -15.33 -0.52 5.99
N GLN A 411 -15.03 -0.20 4.73
CA GLN A 411 -15.87 -0.58 3.59
C GLN A 411 -15.99 -2.10 3.43
N ALA A 412 -14.90 -2.84 3.65
CA ALA A 412 -14.92 -4.31 3.65
C ALA A 412 -15.82 -4.86 4.76
N LEU A 413 -15.79 -4.27 5.97
CA LEU A 413 -16.69 -4.61 7.06
C LEU A 413 -18.14 -4.32 6.72
N GLU A 414 -18.45 -3.14 6.17
CA GLU A 414 -19.80 -2.76 5.78
C GLU A 414 -20.35 -3.69 4.71
N SER A 415 -19.55 -4.05 3.70
CA SER A 415 -19.94 -5.01 2.66
C SER A 415 -20.27 -6.39 3.24
N GLN A 416 -19.47 -6.89 4.20
CA GLN A 416 -19.72 -8.16 4.87
C GLN A 416 -20.99 -8.11 5.76
N MET A 417 -21.28 -6.97 6.38
CA MET A 417 -22.52 -6.79 7.16
C MET A 417 -23.76 -6.78 6.26
N LEU A 418 -23.71 -6.06 5.13
CA LEU A 418 -24.84 -5.99 4.18
C LEU A 418 -25.17 -7.35 3.58
N MET A 419 -24.16 -8.13 3.17
CA MET A 419 -24.38 -9.48 2.63
C MET A 419 -25.13 -10.41 3.61
N ARG A 420 -25.03 -10.16 4.91
CA ARG A 420 -25.72 -10.98 5.93
C ARG A 420 -27.12 -10.52 6.27
N GLN A 421 -27.38 -9.22 6.22
CA GLN A 421 -28.75 -8.72 6.37
C GLN A 421 -29.67 -9.28 5.27
N TYR A 422 -29.13 -9.52 4.08
CA TYR A 422 -29.88 -10.16 2.99
C TYR A 422 -30.13 -11.65 3.21
N LYS A 423 -29.22 -12.39 3.88
CA LYS A 423 -29.45 -13.82 4.20
C LYS A 423 -30.52 -14.01 5.27
N GLY A 424 -30.60 -13.15 6.28
CA GLY A 424 -31.64 -13.23 7.31
C GLY A 424 -33.05 -12.84 6.87
N PHE A 425 -33.22 -12.42 5.60
CA PHE A 425 -34.54 -12.18 4.99
C PHE A 425 -35.05 -13.37 4.16
N LEU A 426 -34.20 -14.39 3.96
CA LEU A 426 -34.50 -15.60 3.16
C LEU A 426 -34.66 -16.85 4.01
N GLU A 427 -34.35 -16.76 5.30
CA GLU A 427 -34.70 -17.73 6.34
C GLU A 427 -35.93 -17.23 7.13
#